data_72e2b89f146439be36c38e49b6e940d7
#
_entry.id   72e2b89f146439be36c38e49b6e940d7
#
_cell.length_a   1.000
_cell.length_b   1.000
_cell.length_c   1.000
_cell.angle_alpha   90.00
_cell.angle_beta   90.00
_cell.angle_gamma   90.00
#
_symmetry.space_group_name_H-M   'P 1'
#
loop_
_entity.id
_entity.type
_entity.pdbx_description
1 polymer ?
#
loop_
_entity_poly.entity_id
_entity_poly.type
_entity_poly.pdbx_seq_one_letter_code
_entity_poly.pdbx_strand_id
1 'polypeptide(L)'
;MSNSATKLLFTCPHGGEKELDILRDKNSQPSSCNDEFITKRELMTQELTESIHNNIKALGGIFPHMIMASHRRKYVDFNRERLCAFDERSVKAGDEYKAYHDEISLKINEMFSNNENGFAFLFDIHGFDEHIQNGQAFDIIIGNDQGRSIQVLNNFDSKAYWGDNGLIPLLRNKGYSIIPRDLNERLGGHSLDGGYTIQKYGSRQEVRQGLIAIQIEVARSIRLDDNRREILAEQLAQSIYYFVSPFT
;
A
#
# COMPACT_ATOMS: atom_id res chain seq x y z
N MET A 1 20.60 -1.46 24.52
CA MET A 1 19.76 -2.03 23.46
C MET A 1 19.77 -1.00 22.34
N SER A 2 20.42 -1.28 21.22
CA SER A 2 20.38 -0.39 20.06
C SER A 2 18.94 -0.39 19.56
N ASN A 3 18.28 0.79 19.56
CA ASN A 3 17.03 0.97 18.80
C ASN A 3 17.39 0.72 17.32
N SER A 4 17.14 -0.50 16.83
CA SER A 4 17.19 -0.71 15.41
C SER A 4 16.12 0.20 14.80
N ALA A 5 16.51 1.03 13.85
CA ALA A 5 15.56 1.91 13.19
C ALA A 5 14.47 1.07 12.55
N THR A 6 13.22 1.47 12.73
CA THR A 6 12.07 0.85 12.04
C THR A 6 12.29 0.89 10.54
N LYS A 7 12.11 -0.25 9.87
CA LYS A 7 12.32 -0.42 8.42
C LYS A 7 11.02 -0.73 7.66
N LEU A 8 9.87 -0.55 8.33
CA LEU A 8 8.57 -0.92 7.81
C LEU A 8 7.56 0.20 8.03
N LEU A 9 6.86 0.59 6.96
CA LEU A 9 5.79 1.59 6.96
C LEU A 9 4.53 0.99 6.31
N PHE A 10 3.40 1.16 6.96
CA PHE A 10 2.07 0.94 6.39
C PHE A 10 1.42 2.26 6.05
N THR A 11 0.78 2.33 4.86
CA THR A 11 -0.08 3.43 4.46
C THR A 11 -1.48 2.92 4.13
N CYS A 12 -2.53 3.73 4.37
CA CYS A 12 -3.91 3.41 4.01
C CYS A 12 -4.62 4.71 3.56
N PRO A 13 -4.66 4.99 2.25
CA PRO A 13 -5.11 6.28 1.74
C PRO A 13 -6.63 6.45 1.61
N HIS A 14 -7.42 5.36 1.62
CA HIS A 14 -8.82 5.40 1.21
C HIS A 14 -9.87 4.97 2.24
N GLY A 15 -9.43 4.65 3.47
CA GLY A 15 -10.31 4.22 4.56
C GLY A 15 -10.94 5.35 5.38
N GLY A 16 -10.53 6.60 5.19
CA GLY A 16 -10.92 7.74 6.02
C GLY A 16 -12.41 8.09 6.01
N GLU A 17 -12.88 8.74 7.09
CA GLU A 17 -14.30 9.04 7.30
C GLU A 17 -14.62 10.52 7.40
N LYS A 18 -13.65 11.37 7.75
CA LYS A 18 -13.88 12.79 7.93
C LYS A 18 -14.29 13.49 6.64
N GLU A 19 -15.12 14.48 6.78
CA GLU A 19 -15.58 15.31 5.67
C GLU A 19 -14.77 16.61 5.58
N LEU A 20 -14.70 17.19 4.40
CA LEU A 20 -14.14 18.49 4.12
C LEU A 20 -15.19 19.41 3.48
N ASP A 21 -14.79 20.62 3.15
CA ASP A 21 -15.68 21.67 2.67
C ASP A 21 -16.11 21.48 1.21
N ILE A 22 -15.23 20.99 0.33
CA ILE A 22 -15.49 20.89 -1.10
C ILE A 22 -15.28 19.46 -1.58
N LEU A 23 -16.28 18.91 -2.25
CA LEU A 23 -16.20 17.62 -2.94
C LEU A 23 -15.31 17.74 -4.18
N ARG A 24 -14.57 16.67 -4.47
CA ARG A 24 -13.92 16.52 -5.78
C ARG A 24 -14.98 16.53 -6.88
N ASP A 25 -14.72 17.29 -7.93
CA ASP A 25 -15.57 17.35 -9.11
C ASP A 25 -14.76 16.95 -10.35
N LYS A 26 -15.22 15.91 -11.04
CA LYS A 26 -14.58 15.40 -12.25
C LYS A 26 -14.41 16.49 -13.31
N ASN A 27 -15.36 17.43 -13.41
CA ASN A 27 -15.35 18.49 -14.41
C ASN A 27 -14.39 19.64 -14.04
N SER A 28 -13.97 19.73 -12.80
CA SER A 28 -13.01 20.75 -12.33
C SER A 28 -11.55 20.27 -12.40
N GLN A 29 -11.32 18.99 -12.68
CA GLN A 29 -9.99 18.40 -12.77
C GLN A 29 -9.51 18.36 -14.23
N PRO A 30 -8.17 18.30 -14.47
CA PRO A 30 -7.62 18.06 -15.79
C PRO A 30 -8.16 16.77 -16.43
N SER A 31 -8.33 16.76 -17.75
CA SER A 31 -8.83 15.57 -18.46
C SER A 31 -7.96 14.32 -18.25
N SER A 32 -6.67 14.49 -18.01
CA SER A 32 -5.74 13.40 -17.64
C SER A 32 -6.10 12.68 -16.33
N CYS A 33 -6.95 13.29 -15.49
CA CYS A 33 -7.41 12.69 -14.23
C CYS A 33 -8.70 11.86 -14.38
N ASN A 34 -9.35 11.92 -15.55
CA ASN A 34 -10.72 11.41 -15.71
C ASN A 34 -10.86 9.89 -15.70
N ASP A 35 -9.85 9.17 -16.18
CA ASP A 35 -9.93 7.71 -16.36
C ASP A 35 -9.92 6.95 -15.01
N GLU A 36 -9.50 7.62 -13.94
CA GLU A 36 -9.39 7.03 -12.61
C GLU A 36 -10.11 7.84 -11.52
N PHE A 37 -11.14 8.62 -11.89
CA PHE A 37 -11.91 9.41 -10.94
C PHE A 37 -12.82 8.52 -10.07
N ILE A 38 -12.31 8.08 -8.93
CA ILE A 38 -13.02 7.26 -7.96
C ILE A 38 -13.23 8.09 -6.69
N THR A 39 -14.47 8.08 -6.18
CA THR A 39 -14.85 8.77 -4.94
C THR A 39 -15.28 7.82 -3.82
N LYS A 40 -15.38 6.53 -4.14
CA LYS A 40 -15.83 5.49 -3.23
C LYS A 40 -14.77 5.24 -2.15
N ARG A 41 -15.22 5.20 -0.89
CA ARG A 41 -14.42 4.79 0.25
C ARG A 41 -14.17 3.27 0.20
N GLU A 42 -12.98 2.87 0.58
CA GLU A 42 -12.62 1.46 0.75
C GLU A 42 -12.87 1.07 2.22
N LEU A 43 -14.05 0.49 2.46
CA LEU A 43 -14.52 0.14 3.81
C LEU A 43 -13.60 -0.90 4.47
N MET A 44 -13.37 -0.75 5.78
CA MET A 44 -12.61 -1.66 6.65
C MET A 44 -11.12 -1.81 6.29
N THR A 45 -10.58 -0.93 5.45
CA THR A 45 -9.13 -0.95 5.13
C THR A 45 -8.29 -0.40 6.28
N GLN A 46 -8.78 0.58 7.04
CA GLN A 46 -8.06 1.10 8.21
C GLN A 46 -8.01 0.07 9.32
N GLU A 47 -9.13 -0.56 9.63
CA GLU A 47 -9.23 -1.63 10.63
C GLU A 47 -8.31 -2.81 10.28
N LEU A 48 -8.30 -3.20 9.01
CA LEU A 48 -7.37 -4.21 8.51
C LEU A 48 -5.91 -3.79 8.69
N THR A 49 -5.57 -2.53 8.34
CA THR A 49 -4.21 -2.00 8.48
C THR A 49 -3.77 -1.97 9.95
N GLU A 50 -4.64 -1.54 10.86
CA GLU A 50 -4.39 -1.55 12.30
C GLU A 50 -4.16 -2.96 12.83
N SER A 51 -5.00 -3.93 12.43
CA SER A 51 -4.84 -5.33 12.84
C SER A 51 -3.53 -5.92 12.32
N ILE A 52 -3.14 -5.68 11.06
CA ILE A 52 -1.84 -6.11 10.51
C ILE A 52 -0.69 -5.50 11.31
N HIS A 53 -0.71 -4.19 11.53
CA HIS A 53 0.30 -3.47 12.28
C HIS A 53 0.48 -4.03 13.69
N ASN A 54 -0.63 -4.25 14.42
CA ASN A 54 -0.60 -4.76 15.79
C ASN A 54 -0.10 -6.21 15.84
N ASN A 55 -0.48 -7.06 14.90
CA ASN A 55 0.00 -8.42 14.79
C ASN A 55 1.51 -8.48 14.51
N ILE A 56 2.06 -7.62 13.65
CA ILE A 56 3.53 -7.55 13.44
C ILE A 56 4.24 -7.13 14.71
N LYS A 57 3.74 -6.15 15.44
CA LYS A 57 4.31 -5.76 16.74
C LYS A 57 4.30 -6.90 17.74
N ALA A 58 3.24 -7.70 17.75
CA ALA A 58 3.12 -8.86 18.65
C ALA A 58 4.11 -9.99 18.32
N LEU A 59 4.53 -10.12 17.05
CA LEU A 59 5.60 -11.06 16.67
C LEU A 59 6.98 -10.65 17.23
N GLY A 60 7.16 -9.38 17.57
CA GLY A 60 8.37 -8.83 18.17
C GLY A 60 9.49 -8.52 17.17
N GLY A 61 10.43 -7.66 17.58
CA GLY A 61 11.61 -7.30 16.78
C GLY A 61 11.38 -6.24 15.70
N ILE A 62 10.17 -6.10 15.16
CA ILE A 62 9.81 -5.07 14.17
C ILE A 62 8.71 -4.16 14.73
N PHE A 63 8.92 -2.85 14.68
CA PHE A 63 7.97 -1.83 15.12
C PHE A 63 7.59 -0.95 13.93
N PRO A 64 6.57 -1.32 13.14
CA PRO A 64 6.24 -0.59 11.92
C PRO A 64 5.71 0.82 12.23
N HIS A 65 5.98 1.76 11.32
CA HIS A 65 5.21 3.00 11.23
C HIS A 65 3.86 2.74 10.57
N MET A 66 2.86 3.59 10.85
CA MET A 66 1.54 3.51 10.21
C MET A 66 0.99 4.92 9.97
N ILE A 67 0.54 5.18 8.75
CA ILE A 67 -0.07 6.44 8.33
C ILE A 67 -1.38 6.13 7.62
N MET A 68 -2.47 6.65 8.14
CA MET A 68 -3.81 6.44 7.58
C MET A 68 -4.47 7.76 7.25
N ALA A 69 -5.09 7.83 6.08
CA ALA A 69 -5.85 9.00 5.67
C ALA A 69 -7.08 9.18 6.56
N SER A 70 -7.28 10.38 7.12
CA SER A 70 -8.43 10.67 7.97
C SER A 70 -9.69 11.03 7.18
N HIS A 71 -9.55 11.53 5.95
CA HIS A 71 -10.64 12.08 5.15
C HIS A 71 -11.15 11.14 4.07
N ARG A 72 -12.43 11.28 3.75
CA ARG A 72 -13.08 10.48 2.70
C ARG A 72 -12.51 10.79 1.32
N ARG A 73 -12.29 9.76 0.52
CA ARG A 73 -11.79 9.83 -0.86
C ARG A 73 -12.58 10.79 -1.76
N LYS A 74 -13.86 11.00 -1.50
CA LYS A 74 -14.71 11.96 -2.26
C LYS A 74 -14.29 13.42 -2.09
N TYR A 75 -13.49 13.76 -1.07
CA TYR A 75 -12.94 15.10 -0.85
C TYR A 75 -11.49 15.19 -1.25
N VAL A 76 -10.68 14.19 -0.88
CA VAL A 76 -9.27 14.12 -1.21
C VAL A 76 -8.84 12.67 -1.46
N ASP A 77 -8.25 12.41 -2.62
CA ASP A 77 -7.68 11.11 -2.97
C ASP A 77 -6.15 11.16 -2.74
N PHE A 78 -5.72 10.62 -1.62
CA PHE A 78 -4.31 10.62 -1.23
C PHE A 78 -3.44 9.72 -2.11
N ASN A 79 -4.05 8.84 -2.92
CA ASN A 79 -3.33 7.97 -3.86
C ASN A 79 -3.43 8.47 -5.31
N ARG A 80 -3.38 9.79 -5.50
CA ARG A 80 -3.32 10.47 -6.80
C ARG A 80 -2.29 11.59 -6.79
N GLU A 81 -1.83 11.99 -7.97
CA GLU A 81 -1.07 13.22 -8.12
C GLU A 81 -1.88 14.42 -7.62
N ARG A 82 -1.19 15.43 -7.10
CA ARG A 82 -1.81 16.60 -6.49
C ARG A 82 -2.93 17.22 -7.33
N LEU A 83 -2.70 17.36 -8.65
CA LEU A 83 -3.68 17.95 -9.58
C LEU A 83 -4.97 17.12 -9.73
N CYS A 84 -4.92 15.83 -9.39
CA CYS A 84 -6.04 14.89 -9.48
C CYS A 84 -6.60 14.52 -8.09
N ALA A 85 -5.96 14.97 -7.02
CA ALA A 85 -6.23 14.51 -5.67
C ALA A 85 -7.44 15.18 -5.02
N PHE A 86 -7.65 16.47 -5.27
CA PHE A 86 -8.70 17.26 -4.64
C PHE A 86 -9.12 18.44 -5.54
N ASP A 87 -10.18 19.13 -5.17
CA ASP A 87 -10.58 20.39 -5.83
C ASP A 87 -9.69 21.52 -5.31
N GLU A 88 -8.96 22.21 -6.18
CA GLU A 88 -8.00 23.26 -5.79
C GLU A 88 -8.63 24.48 -5.10
N ARG A 89 -9.96 24.63 -5.16
CA ARG A 89 -10.69 25.64 -4.37
C ARG A 89 -10.74 25.29 -2.88
N SER A 90 -10.52 24.03 -2.51
CA SER A 90 -10.43 23.58 -1.11
C SER A 90 -9.00 23.69 -0.59
N VAL A 91 -8.70 24.79 0.10
CA VAL A 91 -7.42 24.96 0.80
C VAL A 91 -7.22 23.85 1.83
N LYS A 92 -8.27 23.49 2.57
CA LYS A 92 -8.21 22.40 3.57
C LYS A 92 -7.83 21.05 2.98
N ALA A 93 -8.41 20.68 1.83
CA ALA A 93 -8.03 19.44 1.16
C ALA A 93 -6.58 19.45 0.69
N GLY A 94 -6.09 20.60 0.22
CA GLY A 94 -4.68 20.79 -0.14
C GLY A 94 -3.73 20.65 1.06
N ASP A 95 -4.09 21.21 2.20
CA ASP A 95 -3.31 21.12 3.44
C ASP A 95 -3.27 19.66 3.96
N GLU A 96 -4.40 18.98 3.98
CA GLU A 96 -4.49 17.56 4.39
C GLU A 96 -3.70 16.64 3.45
N TYR A 97 -3.81 16.85 2.13
CA TYR A 97 -3.02 16.13 1.15
C TYR A 97 -1.52 16.32 1.39
N LYS A 98 -1.10 17.56 1.60
CA LYS A 98 0.30 17.88 1.88
C LYS A 98 0.77 17.23 3.17
N ALA A 99 0.02 17.34 4.26
CA ALA A 99 0.35 16.78 5.56
C ALA A 99 0.54 15.26 5.49
N TYR A 100 -0.36 14.53 4.79
CA TYR A 100 -0.27 13.09 4.60
C TYR A 100 1.03 12.68 3.87
N HIS A 101 1.36 13.37 2.78
CA HIS A 101 2.57 13.05 2.02
C HIS A 101 3.86 13.52 2.70
N ASP A 102 3.82 14.60 3.45
CA ASP A 102 4.95 15.06 4.26
C ASP A 102 5.26 14.06 5.37
N GLU A 103 4.22 13.51 6.03
CA GLU A 103 4.39 12.49 7.07
C GLU A 103 5.00 11.19 6.50
N ILE A 104 4.53 10.71 5.35
CA ILE A 104 5.16 9.57 4.65
C ILE A 104 6.64 9.85 4.38
N SER A 105 6.95 11.02 3.83
CA SER A 105 8.33 11.41 3.52
C SER A 105 9.20 11.47 4.77
N LEU A 106 8.67 11.99 5.88
CA LEU A 106 9.35 12.04 7.17
C LEU A 106 9.67 10.61 7.66
N LYS A 107 8.68 9.71 7.67
CA LYS A 107 8.88 8.33 8.11
C LYS A 107 9.87 7.56 7.24
N ILE A 108 9.83 7.75 5.93
CA ILE A 108 10.83 7.18 5.02
C ILE A 108 12.23 7.69 5.39
N ASN A 109 12.41 8.99 5.66
CA ASN A 109 13.70 9.54 6.09
C ASN A 109 14.17 8.93 7.41
N GLU A 110 13.27 8.76 8.38
CA GLU A 110 13.58 8.10 9.66
C GLU A 110 14.04 6.64 9.45
N MET A 111 13.42 5.91 8.53
CA MET A 111 13.79 4.53 8.20
C MET A 111 15.21 4.40 7.63
N PHE A 112 15.75 5.45 6.98
CA PHE A 112 17.09 5.44 6.40
C PHE A 112 18.13 6.19 7.25
N SER A 113 17.75 6.86 8.34
CA SER A 113 18.63 7.73 9.13
C SER A 113 19.88 7.04 9.68
N ASN A 114 19.80 5.73 9.97
CA ASN A 114 20.90 4.96 10.55
C ASN A 114 21.54 3.96 9.58
N ASN A 115 21.03 3.82 8.37
CA ASN A 115 21.56 2.90 7.37
C ASN A 115 21.10 3.33 5.96
N GLU A 116 21.85 4.20 5.32
CA GLU A 116 21.51 4.72 3.98
C GLU A 116 21.52 3.64 2.89
N ASN A 117 22.28 2.56 3.09
CA ASN A 117 22.44 1.47 2.12
C ASN A 117 21.55 0.25 2.41
N GLY A 118 20.70 0.31 3.44
CA GLY A 118 19.81 -0.78 3.79
C GLY A 118 18.50 -0.78 3.01
N PHE A 119 17.74 -1.87 3.14
CA PHE A 119 16.37 -1.94 2.63
C PHE A 119 15.38 -1.39 3.65
N ALA A 120 14.29 -0.82 3.14
CA ALA A 120 13.10 -0.47 3.90
C ALA A 120 11.86 -0.80 3.06
N PHE A 121 10.72 -1.02 3.72
CA PHE A 121 9.51 -1.49 3.07
C PHE A 121 8.33 -0.55 3.36
N LEU A 122 7.58 -0.25 2.31
CA LEU A 122 6.30 0.44 2.37
C LEU A 122 5.22 -0.50 1.83
N PHE A 123 4.19 -0.77 2.64
CA PHE A 123 3.00 -1.49 2.21
C PHE A 123 1.81 -0.53 2.21
N ASP A 124 1.21 -0.32 1.03
CA ASP A 124 0.03 0.52 0.84
C ASP A 124 -1.22 -0.36 0.81
N ILE A 125 -2.06 -0.24 1.83
CA ILE A 125 -3.21 -1.13 2.05
C ILE A 125 -4.46 -0.53 1.46
N HIS A 126 -5.07 -1.30 0.56
CA HIS A 126 -6.22 -0.95 -0.23
C HIS A 126 -7.31 -2.02 -0.21
N GLY A 127 -8.41 -1.71 -0.87
CA GLY A 127 -9.48 -2.66 -1.04
C GLY A 127 -10.23 -2.49 -2.36
N PHE A 128 -10.45 -3.60 -3.03
CA PHE A 128 -11.28 -3.66 -4.22
C PHE A 128 -12.64 -4.32 -3.94
N ASP A 129 -13.61 -4.08 -4.80
CA ASP A 129 -14.96 -4.66 -4.62
C ASP A 129 -15.00 -6.14 -5.02
N GLU A 130 -14.67 -6.43 -6.26
CA GLU A 130 -14.58 -7.78 -6.81
C GLU A 130 -13.67 -7.76 -8.05
N HIS A 131 -12.82 -8.74 -8.17
CA HIS A 131 -12.01 -8.95 -9.37
C HIS A 131 -12.13 -10.40 -9.80
N ILE A 132 -12.69 -10.60 -10.99
CA ILE A 132 -12.87 -11.92 -11.60
C ILE A 132 -12.06 -11.98 -12.90
N GLN A 133 -11.19 -12.98 -12.99
CA GLN A 133 -10.44 -13.25 -14.19
C GLN A 133 -10.61 -14.73 -14.57
N ASN A 134 -11.05 -15.00 -15.80
CA ASN A 134 -11.34 -16.37 -16.27
C ASN A 134 -12.31 -17.15 -15.37
N GLY A 135 -13.32 -16.46 -14.80
CA GLY A 135 -14.33 -17.06 -13.91
C GLY A 135 -13.84 -17.33 -12.48
N GLN A 136 -12.62 -16.94 -12.13
CA GLN A 136 -12.08 -17.07 -10.78
C GLN A 136 -12.06 -15.72 -10.08
N ALA A 137 -12.62 -15.67 -8.87
CA ALA A 137 -12.48 -14.52 -7.97
C ALA A 137 -11.15 -14.57 -7.23
N PHE A 138 -10.61 -13.40 -6.89
CA PHE A 138 -9.36 -13.27 -6.18
C PHE A 138 -9.58 -12.65 -4.80
N ASP A 139 -8.78 -13.09 -3.84
CA ASP A 139 -8.79 -12.59 -2.46
C ASP A 139 -7.88 -11.38 -2.29
N ILE A 140 -6.72 -11.41 -2.96
CA ILE A 140 -5.67 -10.39 -2.82
C ILE A 140 -5.09 -10.06 -4.20
N ILE A 141 -4.86 -8.77 -4.43
CA ILE A 141 -4.09 -8.27 -5.57
C ILE A 141 -2.84 -7.57 -5.04
N ILE A 142 -1.68 -7.92 -5.57
CA ILE A 142 -0.40 -7.32 -5.18
C ILE A 142 0.13 -6.46 -6.32
N GLY A 143 0.13 -5.14 -6.12
CA GLY A 143 0.64 -4.17 -7.07
C GLY A 143 2.07 -3.75 -6.74
N ASN A 144 2.93 -3.64 -7.76
CA ASN A 144 4.33 -3.28 -7.61
C ASN A 144 4.86 -2.44 -8.78
N ASP A 145 3.97 -1.72 -9.46
CA ASP A 145 4.28 -0.88 -10.63
C ASP A 145 5.05 -1.67 -11.70
N GLN A 146 4.57 -2.87 -12.05
CA GLN A 146 5.21 -3.80 -13.01
C GLN A 146 6.65 -4.17 -12.63
N GLY A 147 6.93 -4.30 -11.33
CA GLY A 147 8.24 -4.60 -10.79
C GLY A 147 9.14 -3.38 -10.56
N ARG A 148 8.73 -2.19 -10.98
CA ARG A 148 9.56 -0.97 -10.85
C ARG A 148 9.71 -0.52 -9.40
N SER A 149 8.68 -0.63 -8.57
CA SER A 149 8.72 -0.24 -7.16
C SER A 149 9.48 -1.21 -6.26
N ILE A 150 9.78 -2.40 -6.76
CA ILE A 150 10.58 -3.44 -6.09
C ILE A 150 11.90 -3.75 -6.82
N GLN A 151 12.29 -2.91 -7.77
CA GLN A 151 13.43 -3.17 -8.65
C GLN A 151 14.74 -3.41 -7.89
N VAL A 152 14.97 -2.64 -6.84
CA VAL A 152 16.18 -2.78 -6.01
C VAL A 152 16.24 -4.14 -5.32
N LEU A 153 15.10 -4.67 -4.87
CA LEU A 153 15.01 -6.00 -4.28
C LEU A 153 15.28 -7.09 -5.33
N ASN A 154 14.67 -6.96 -6.51
CA ASN A 154 14.88 -7.91 -7.62
C ASN A 154 16.33 -7.92 -8.12
N ASN A 155 17.02 -6.78 -8.09
CA ASN A 155 18.43 -6.67 -8.45
C ASN A 155 19.35 -7.30 -7.38
N PHE A 156 18.96 -7.23 -6.12
CA PHE A 156 19.69 -7.84 -5.00
C PHE A 156 19.54 -9.37 -5.00
N ASP A 157 18.30 -9.84 -5.08
CA ASP A 157 17.96 -11.27 -5.20
C ASP A 157 16.68 -11.43 -6.03
N SER A 158 16.81 -11.96 -7.23
CA SER A 158 15.67 -12.18 -8.14
C SER A 158 14.62 -13.16 -7.60
N LYS A 159 14.95 -13.95 -6.59
CA LYS A 159 14.04 -14.87 -5.90
C LYS A 159 13.41 -14.28 -4.64
N ALA A 160 13.89 -13.13 -4.14
CA ALA A 160 13.41 -12.55 -2.89
C ALA A 160 11.89 -12.34 -2.86
N TYR A 161 11.30 -11.96 -3.99
CA TYR A 161 9.87 -11.68 -4.09
C TYR A 161 9.03 -12.90 -4.53
N TRP A 162 9.58 -13.77 -5.38
CA TRP A 162 8.88 -14.89 -6.02
C TRP A 162 9.30 -16.27 -5.54
N GLY A 163 10.43 -16.40 -4.83
CA GLY A 163 10.90 -17.65 -4.24
C GLY A 163 10.05 -18.08 -3.05
N ASP A 164 10.30 -19.26 -2.52
CA ASP A 164 9.49 -19.91 -1.47
C ASP A 164 9.23 -19.03 -0.23
N ASN A 165 10.16 -18.14 0.09
CA ASN A 165 10.04 -17.17 1.19
C ASN A 165 9.58 -15.79 0.71
N GLY A 166 9.21 -15.63 -0.54
CA GLY A 166 8.67 -14.39 -1.09
C GLY A 166 7.23 -14.14 -0.62
N LEU A 167 6.82 -12.88 -0.64
CA LEU A 167 5.51 -12.46 -0.13
C LEU A 167 4.34 -13.24 -0.78
N ILE A 168 4.35 -13.40 -2.10
CA ILE A 168 3.26 -14.08 -2.82
C ILE A 168 3.17 -15.56 -2.48
N PRO A 169 4.25 -16.36 -2.55
CA PRO A 169 4.21 -17.76 -2.13
C PRO A 169 3.82 -17.95 -0.66
N LEU A 170 4.30 -17.10 0.26
CA LEU A 170 3.91 -17.17 1.66
C LEU A 170 2.40 -17.01 1.86
N LEU A 171 1.76 -16.11 1.15
CA LEU A 171 0.31 -15.91 1.22
C LEU A 171 -0.47 -17.03 0.52
N ARG A 172 0.02 -17.53 -0.63
CA ARG A 172 -0.60 -18.67 -1.33
C ARG A 172 -0.59 -19.94 -0.49
N ASN A 173 0.48 -20.19 0.24
CA ASN A 173 0.58 -21.33 1.16
C ASN A 173 -0.43 -21.27 2.31
N LYS A 174 -1.01 -20.09 2.56
CA LYS A 174 -2.13 -19.91 3.50
C LYS A 174 -3.52 -20.06 2.84
N GLY A 175 -3.56 -20.36 1.54
CA GLY A 175 -4.77 -20.68 0.79
C GLY A 175 -5.42 -19.49 0.06
N TYR A 176 -4.77 -18.31 0.02
CA TYR A 176 -5.33 -17.15 -0.70
C TYR A 176 -5.14 -17.23 -2.20
N SER A 177 -6.19 -16.82 -2.93
CA SER A 177 -6.16 -16.62 -4.38
C SER A 177 -5.58 -15.24 -4.69
N ILE A 178 -4.41 -15.19 -5.35
CA ILE A 178 -3.61 -13.96 -5.48
C ILE A 178 -3.25 -13.68 -6.93
N ILE A 179 -3.36 -12.40 -7.33
CA ILE A 179 -2.77 -11.85 -8.57
C ILE A 179 -1.60 -10.92 -8.20
N PRO A 180 -0.51 -10.89 -8.96
CA PRO A 180 -0.20 -11.73 -10.14
C PRO A 180 0.10 -13.18 -9.77
N ARG A 181 -0.22 -14.11 -10.68
CA ARG A 181 0.02 -15.55 -10.49
C ARG A 181 1.47 -15.94 -10.77
N ASP A 182 2.12 -15.16 -11.62
CA ASP A 182 3.53 -15.34 -11.97
C ASP A 182 4.16 -13.99 -12.41
N LEU A 183 5.47 -14.02 -12.68
CA LEU A 183 6.28 -12.86 -13.09
C LEU A 183 5.81 -12.19 -14.39
N ASN A 184 5.09 -12.91 -15.25
CA ASN A 184 4.71 -12.44 -16.58
C ASN A 184 3.28 -11.90 -16.59
N GLU A 185 2.50 -12.20 -15.56
CA GLU A 185 1.13 -11.71 -15.46
C GLU A 185 1.12 -10.21 -15.22
N ARG A 186 0.47 -9.47 -16.10
CA ARG A 186 0.28 -8.03 -15.99
C ARG A 186 -1.13 -7.74 -15.47
N LEU A 187 -1.20 -6.90 -14.45
CA LEU A 187 -2.48 -6.41 -13.97
C LEU A 187 -3.04 -5.40 -14.98
N GLY A 188 -4.27 -5.64 -15.42
CA GLY A 188 -4.99 -4.71 -16.31
C GLY A 188 -5.43 -3.48 -15.53
N GLY A 189 -4.80 -2.34 -15.80
CA GLY A 189 -5.12 -1.06 -15.17
C GLY A 189 -4.09 -0.59 -14.13
N HIS A 190 -3.74 0.68 -14.20
CA HIS A 190 -2.69 1.28 -13.35
C HIS A 190 -3.02 1.28 -11.86
N SER A 191 -4.30 1.36 -11.49
CA SER A 191 -4.73 1.47 -10.09
C SER A 191 -4.51 0.21 -9.26
N LEU A 192 -4.56 -0.97 -9.89
CA LEU A 192 -4.37 -2.26 -9.20
C LEU A 192 -2.90 -2.70 -9.17
N ASP A 193 -2.10 -2.25 -10.13
CA ASP A 193 -0.67 -2.62 -10.23
C ASP A 193 0.26 -1.68 -9.43
N GLY A 194 -0.29 -0.77 -8.68
CA GLY A 194 0.45 0.19 -7.88
C GLY A 194 0.05 1.62 -8.20
N GLY A 195 -0.73 2.22 -7.32
CA GLY A 195 -1.19 3.60 -7.42
C GLY A 195 -0.07 4.62 -7.20
N TYR A 196 -0.46 5.89 -7.06
CA TYR A 196 0.47 7.01 -6.93
C TYR A 196 1.46 6.87 -5.77
N THR A 197 1.02 6.37 -4.61
CA THR A 197 1.90 6.13 -3.45
C THR A 197 3.07 5.23 -3.83
N ILE A 198 2.78 4.11 -4.50
CA ILE A 198 3.81 3.14 -4.91
C ILE A 198 4.75 3.75 -5.97
N GLN A 199 4.20 4.48 -6.93
CA GLN A 199 4.98 5.13 -7.99
C GLN A 199 5.84 6.26 -7.44
N LYS A 200 5.33 7.04 -6.48
CA LYS A 200 6.01 8.19 -5.91
C LYS A 200 7.16 7.78 -4.98
N TYR A 201 6.97 6.73 -4.18
CA TYR A 201 7.92 6.40 -3.12
C TYR A 201 8.76 5.14 -3.40
N GLY A 202 8.34 4.28 -4.32
CA GLY A 202 9.04 3.04 -4.64
C GLY A 202 10.43 3.23 -5.22
N SER A 203 11.19 2.15 -5.30
CA SER A 203 12.62 2.13 -5.67
C SER A 203 12.95 2.60 -7.10
N ARG A 204 11.93 2.84 -7.93
CA ARG A 204 12.06 3.53 -9.22
C ARG A 204 12.64 4.95 -9.08
N GLN A 205 12.41 5.60 -7.94
CA GLN A 205 12.86 6.96 -7.71
C GLN A 205 14.34 6.94 -7.33
N GLU A 206 15.17 7.65 -8.08
CA GLU A 206 16.63 7.77 -7.83
C GLU A 206 16.96 8.29 -6.43
N VAL A 207 16.02 9.03 -5.83
CA VAL A 207 16.18 9.67 -4.51
C VAL A 207 16.05 8.67 -3.35
N ARG A 208 15.54 7.45 -3.56
CA ARG A 208 15.21 6.48 -2.49
C ARG A 208 15.68 5.08 -2.84
N GLN A 209 16.96 4.95 -3.17
CA GLN A 209 17.56 3.62 -3.32
C GLN A 209 17.34 2.81 -2.04
N GLY A 210 16.82 1.60 -2.18
CA GLY A 210 16.54 0.70 -1.06
C GLY A 210 15.10 0.70 -0.54
N LEU A 211 14.22 1.61 -0.94
CA LEU A 211 12.79 1.54 -0.57
C LEU A 211 12.03 0.62 -1.52
N ILE A 212 11.48 -0.45 -0.96
CA ILE A 212 10.60 -1.41 -1.63
C ILE A 212 9.15 -1.02 -1.29
N ALA A 213 8.35 -0.67 -2.31
CA ALA A 213 6.96 -0.27 -2.11
C ALA A 213 6.02 -1.27 -2.81
N ILE A 214 5.04 -1.77 -2.06
CA ILE A 214 4.10 -2.82 -2.47
C ILE A 214 2.69 -2.40 -2.10
N GLN A 215 1.78 -2.39 -3.08
CA GLN A 215 0.34 -2.22 -2.85
C GLN A 215 -0.30 -3.56 -2.57
N ILE A 216 -1.15 -3.62 -1.53
CA ILE A 216 -1.92 -4.80 -1.18
C ILE A 216 -3.40 -4.42 -1.24
N GLU A 217 -4.08 -4.95 -2.23
CA GLU A 217 -5.52 -4.81 -2.43
C GLU A 217 -6.22 -6.05 -1.87
N VAL A 218 -7.19 -5.86 -0.99
CA VAL A 218 -7.96 -6.96 -0.38
C VAL A 218 -9.40 -6.92 -0.84
N ALA A 219 -9.95 -8.09 -1.18
CA ALA A 219 -11.33 -8.23 -1.63
C ALA A 219 -12.34 -7.75 -0.58
N ARG A 220 -13.41 -7.09 -1.04
CA ARG A 220 -14.49 -6.61 -0.17
C ARG A 220 -15.12 -7.72 0.67
N SER A 221 -15.31 -8.91 0.09
CA SER A 221 -15.88 -10.07 0.78
C SER A 221 -15.06 -10.52 2.00
N ILE A 222 -13.76 -10.26 2.02
CA ILE A 222 -12.91 -10.53 3.19
C ILE A 222 -12.97 -9.37 4.17
N ARG A 223 -12.83 -8.14 3.69
CA ARG A 223 -12.77 -6.95 4.54
C ARG A 223 -14.04 -6.71 5.35
N LEU A 224 -15.22 -7.03 4.80
CA LEU A 224 -16.51 -6.83 5.47
C LEU A 224 -16.94 -8.01 6.37
N ASP A 225 -16.24 -9.13 6.34
CA ASP A 225 -16.43 -10.24 7.26
C ASP A 225 -15.40 -10.13 8.39
N ASP A 226 -15.85 -9.85 9.61
CA ASP A 226 -14.97 -9.59 10.73
C ASP A 226 -14.01 -10.75 11.00
N ASN A 227 -14.50 -11.99 10.94
CA ASN A 227 -13.66 -13.17 11.21
C ASN A 227 -12.63 -13.39 10.09
N ARG A 228 -13.05 -13.31 8.83
CA ARG A 228 -12.12 -13.45 7.69
C ARG A 228 -11.07 -12.33 7.68
N ARG A 229 -11.47 -11.09 8.02
CA ARG A 229 -10.57 -9.95 8.09
C ARG A 229 -9.50 -10.14 9.15
N GLU A 230 -9.85 -10.58 10.37
CA GLU A 230 -8.89 -10.82 11.44
C GLU A 230 -7.95 -11.99 11.13
N ILE A 231 -8.46 -13.08 10.57
CA ILE A 231 -7.62 -14.20 10.11
C ILE A 231 -6.64 -13.73 9.03
N LEU A 232 -7.11 -12.96 8.04
CA LEU A 232 -6.23 -12.42 7.01
C LEU A 232 -5.17 -11.47 7.63
N ALA A 233 -5.58 -10.59 8.55
CA ALA A 233 -4.67 -9.64 9.18
C ALA A 233 -3.51 -10.35 9.89
N GLU A 234 -3.79 -11.41 10.66
CA GLU A 234 -2.78 -12.23 11.31
C GLU A 234 -1.85 -12.91 10.28
N GLN A 235 -2.43 -13.55 9.28
CA GLN A 235 -1.69 -14.31 8.27
C GLN A 235 -0.87 -13.40 7.34
N LEU A 236 -1.40 -12.21 7.01
CA LEU A 236 -0.68 -11.21 6.23
C LEU A 236 0.48 -10.61 7.05
N ALA A 237 0.25 -10.33 8.34
CA ALA A 237 1.29 -9.88 9.25
C ALA A 237 2.44 -10.88 9.35
N GLN A 238 2.14 -12.17 9.54
CA GLN A 238 3.15 -13.23 9.56
C GLN A 238 3.92 -13.30 8.22
N SER A 239 3.22 -13.25 7.08
CA SER A 239 3.84 -13.32 5.76
C SER A 239 4.74 -12.12 5.50
N ILE A 240 4.30 -10.91 5.83
CA ILE A 240 5.11 -9.69 5.73
C ILE A 240 6.32 -9.79 6.66
N TYR A 241 6.13 -10.20 7.92
CA TYR A 241 7.21 -10.34 8.89
C TYR A 241 8.31 -11.28 8.37
N TYR A 242 7.96 -12.48 7.92
CA TYR A 242 8.93 -13.42 7.36
C TYR A 242 9.59 -12.93 6.07
N PHE A 243 8.83 -12.23 5.22
CA PHE A 243 9.36 -11.66 3.99
C PHE A 243 10.38 -10.55 4.23
N VAL A 244 10.13 -9.63 5.20
CA VAL A 244 11.01 -8.47 5.43
C VAL A 244 12.18 -8.76 6.37
N SER A 245 12.03 -9.72 7.31
CA SER A 245 13.03 -10.01 8.35
C SER A 245 14.45 -10.26 7.85
N PRO A 246 14.71 -10.88 6.69
CA PRO A 246 16.07 -11.03 6.18
C PRO A 246 16.75 -9.73 5.75
N PHE A 247 16.00 -8.64 5.64
CA PHE A 247 16.44 -7.36 5.07
C PHE A 247 16.44 -6.20 6.09
N THR A 248 15.93 -6.42 7.31
CA THR A 248 15.69 -5.36 8.34
C THR A 248 16.56 -5.50 9.58
#